data_96104a3ddaadad8a3a3fc7f60ab52c2a
#
_entry.id   96104a3ddaadad8a3a3fc7f60ab52c2a
#
_cell.length_a   1.000
_cell.length_b   1.000
_cell.length_c   1.000
_cell.angle_alpha   90.00
_cell.angle_beta   90.00
_cell.angle_gamma   90.00
#
_symmetry.space_group_name_H-M   'P 1'
#
loop_
_entity.id
_entity.type
_entity.pdbx_description
1 polymer ?
#
loop_
_entity_poly.entity_id
_entity_poly.type
_entity_poly.pdbx_seq_one_letter_code
_entity_poly.pdbx_strand_id
1 'polypeptide(L)'
;AEELARNRAKELFGAEHANVQPHSGATANAAVMMALANPGEKILGLSLAHGGHLTHGMKLNFSGKMYDAHAYELDPNSYLIDMDVVRERALEVRPQVLIAGWSAYSRHLDFAAFRSIADEVGAKLWVDMAHFAGLVAAGVHPSPVPYADVVSSTVHKTLAGPRSGMILCKQELAKKIDSAVFPGQQGGPLMHVIAAKAVAYKAAMQPDFIDRQKRTIEGAQIIAERLTQPDVVAAGVSVLTGGTDVHLVLVDLRNAPITGQDAENILHEAGITV
;
A
#
# COMPACT_ATOMS: atom_id res chain seq x y z
N ALA A 1 -10.00 -17.64 -18.16
CA ALA A 1 -9.32 -17.43 -16.87
C ALA A 1 -9.25 -15.93 -16.54
N GLU A 2 -8.81 -15.06 -17.46
CA GLU A 2 -8.61 -13.63 -17.19
C GLU A 2 -9.90 -12.89 -16.87
N GLU A 3 -10.96 -13.06 -17.66
CA GLU A 3 -12.26 -12.44 -17.38
C GLU A 3 -12.81 -12.86 -16.00
N LEU A 4 -12.63 -14.15 -15.65
CA LEU A 4 -13.00 -14.63 -14.32
C LEU A 4 -12.21 -13.93 -13.20
N ALA A 5 -10.89 -13.73 -13.39
CA ALA A 5 -10.06 -13.02 -12.42
C ALA A 5 -10.47 -11.54 -12.30
N ARG A 6 -10.73 -10.87 -13.44
CA ARG A 6 -11.20 -9.48 -13.46
C ARG A 6 -12.54 -9.31 -12.74
N ASN A 7 -13.51 -10.18 -13.04
CA ASN A 7 -14.84 -10.12 -12.43
C ASN A 7 -14.76 -10.36 -10.92
N ARG A 8 -13.97 -11.34 -10.47
CA ARG A 8 -13.75 -11.60 -9.05
C ARG A 8 -13.03 -10.45 -8.33
N ALA A 9 -12.03 -9.84 -8.97
CA ALA A 9 -11.37 -8.66 -8.40
C ALA A 9 -12.36 -7.48 -8.24
N LYS A 10 -13.20 -7.23 -9.27
CA LYS A 10 -14.24 -6.19 -9.22
C LYS A 10 -15.25 -6.47 -8.10
N GLU A 11 -15.73 -7.70 -7.99
CA GLU A 11 -16.68 -8.12 -6.95
C GLU A 11 -16.07 -7.99 -5.54
N LEU A 12 -14.84 -8.50 -5.35
CA LEU A 12 -14.15 -8.52 -4.06
C LEU A 12 -13.92 -7.12 -3.49
N PHE A 13 -13.61 -6.15 -4.34
CA PHE A 13 -13.25 -4.79 -3.92
C PHE A 13 -14.30 -3.72 -4.23
N GLY A 14 -15.39 -4.08 -4.90
CA GLY A 14 -16.41 -3.13 -5.32
C GLY A 14 -15.92 -2.15 -6.39
N ALA A 15 -15.00 -2.57 -7.27
CA ALA A 15 -14.40 -1.71 -8.28
C ALA A 15 -15.16 -1.75 -9.61
N GLU A 16 -15.17 -0.63 -10.34
CA GLU A 16 -15.82 -0.52 -11.66
C GLU A 16 -15.02 -1.26 -12.74
N HIS A 17 -13.69 -1.17 -12.69
CA HIS A 17 -12.77 -1.83 -13.61
C HIS A 17 -11.60 -2.48 -12.86
N ALA A 18 -11.08 -3.59 -13.41
CA ALA A 18 -9.91 -4.28 -12.90
C ALA A 18 -9.00 -4.73 -14.05
N ASN A 19 -7.70 -4.46 -13.92
CA ASN A 19 -6.65 -5.05 -14.75
C ASN A 19 -5.83 -6.02 -13.90
N VAL A 20 -5.79 -7.28 -14.31
CA VAL A 20 -5.13 -8.38 -13.58
C VAL A 20 -3.85 -8.86 -14.27
N GLN A 21 -3.39 -8.17 -15.30
CA GLN A 21 -2.21 -8.55 -16.07
C GLN A 21 -0.86 -8.18 -15.44
N PRO A 22 -0.71 -7.16 -14.56
CA PRO A 22 0.59 -6.78 -14.03
C PRO A 22 1.34 -7.96 -13.41
N HIS A 23 2.63 -8.12 -13.79
CA HIS A 23 3.50 -9.20 -13.33
C HIS A 23 3.91 -9.01 -11.86
N SER A 24 3.89 -7.78 -11.37
CA SER A 24 4.24 -7.42 -10.00
C SER A 24 3.51 -6.14 -9.57
N GLY A 25 3.57 -5.81 -8.26
CA GLY A 25 3.13 -4.50 -7.77
C GLY A 25 3.93 -3.35 -8.39
N ALA A 26 5.24 -3.51 -8.58
CA ALA A 26 6.07 -2.49 -9.21
C ALA A 26 5.65 -2.23 -10.68
N THR A 27 5.33 -3.28 -11.44
CA THR A 27 4.80 -3.12 -12.81
C THR A 27 3.42 -2.47 -12.82
N ALA A 28 2.54 -2.84 -11.86
CA ALA A 28 1.25 -2.18 -11.69
C ALA A 28 1.42 -0.68 -11.41
N ASN A 29 2.30 -0.33 -10.47
CA ASN A 29 2.59 1.05 -10.11
C ASN A 29 3.19 1.85 -11.29
N ALA A 30 4.09 1.24 -12.07
CA ALA A 30 4.63 1.86 -13.26
C ALA A 30 3.56 2.13 -14.33
N ALA A 31 2.64 1.19 -14.53
CA ALA A 31 1.51 1.38 -15.45
C ALA A 31 0.55 2.47 -14.96
N VAL A 32 0.28 2.54 -13.65
CA VAL A 32 -0.55 3.61 -13.06
C VAL A 32 0.10 4.98 -13.30
N MET A 33 1.39 5.13 -13.04
CA MET A 33 2.08 6.40 -13.29
C MET A 33 2.07 6.77 -14.77
N MET A 34 2.38 5.83 -15.68
CA MET A 34 2.32 6.06 -17.12
C MET A 34 0.91 6.46 -17.58
N ALA A 35 -0.13 5.96 -16.94
CA ALA A 35 -1.51 6.34 -17.24
C ALA A 35 -1.89 7.72 -16.70
N LEU A 36 -1.35 8.15 -15.55
CA LEU A 36 -1.82 9.34 -14.86
C LEU A 36 -0.93 10.56 -15.04
N ALA A 37 0.35 10.38 -15.34
CA ALA A 37 1.33 11.47 -15.46
C ALA A 37 2.26 11.27 -16.66
N ASN A 38 2.73 12.38 -17.24
CA ASN A 38 3.80 12.37 -18.23
C ASN A 38 5.17 12.46 -17.55
N PRO A 39 6.25 11.99 -18.21
CA PRO A 39 7.60 12.20 -17.69
C PRO A 39 7.87 13.68 -17.37
N GLY A 40 8.47 13.93 -16.18
CA GLY A 40 8.74 15.27 -15.66
C GLY A 40 7.58 15.94 -14.92
N GLU A 41 6.37 15.38 -14.97
CA GLU A 41 5.27 15.91 -14.16
C GLU A 41 5.45 15.56 -12.67
N LYS A 42 4.87 16.38 -11.79
CA LYS A 42 5.02 16.27 -10.35
C LYS A 42 4.17 15.15 -9.77
N ILE A 43 4.76 14.35 -8.91
CA ILE A 43 4.07 13.36 -8.08
C ILE A 43 4.37 13.65 -6.61
N LEU A 44 3.42 13.35 -5.73
CA LEU A 44 3.57 13.54 -4.29
C LEU A 44 3.14 12.27 -3.55
N GLY A 45 4.05 11.66 -2.79
CA GLY A 45 3.81 10.43 -2.03
C GLY A 45 4.47 10.46 -0.65
N LEU A 46 4.23 9.43 0.17
CA LEU A 46 4.91 9.28 1.46
C LEU A 46 6.40 9.04 1.25
N SER A 47 7.24 9.75 2.00
CA SER A 47 8.70 9.56 2.00
C SER A 47 9.09 8.10 2.26
N LEU A 48 10.06 7.58 1.51
CA LEU A 48 10.60 6.22 1.73
C LEU A 48 11.10 6.03 3.17
N ALA A 49 11.78 7.06 3.71
CA ALA A 49 12.31 7.04 5.08
C ALA A 49 11.19 6.96 6.14
N HIS A 50 9.98 7.34 5.78
CA HIS A 50 8.81 7.35 6.64
C HIS A 50 7.78 6.24 6.32
N GLY A 51 8.22 5.22 5.59
CA GLY A 51 7.42 4.03 5.28
C GLY A 51 6.75 4.03 3.90
N GLY A 52 7.05 4.97 3.02
CA GLY A 52 6.62 4.96 1.63
C GLY A 52 7.21 3.78 0.84
N HIS A 53 6.65 3.48 -0.33
CA HIS A 53 7.20 2.45 -1.21
C HIS A 53 8.24 3.05 -2.16
N LEU A 54 9.24 2.26 -2.54
CA LEU A 54 10.29 2.72 -3.46
C LEU A 54 9.74 3.24 -4.81
N THR A 55 8.63 2.69 -5.29
CA THR A 55 7.96 3.15 -6.53
C THR A 55 7.15 4.43 -6.36
N HIS A 56 7.13 5.05 -5.18
CA HIS A 56 6.44 6.33 -4.93
C HIS A 56 7.37 7.56 -5.07
N GLY A 57 8.45 7.44 -5.83
CA GLY A 57 9.34 8.58 -6.12
C GLY A 57 10.77 8.46 -5.55
N MET A 58 11.17 7.27 -5.06
CA MET A 58 12.55 7.07 -4.58
C MET A 58 13.55 7.33 -5.72
N LYS A 59 14.58 8.15 -5.46
CA LYS A 59 15.52 8.68 -6.48
C LYS A 59 16.19 7.63 -7.38
N LEU A 60 16.49 6.45 -6.85
CA LEU A 60 17.14 5.37 -7.63
C LEU A 60 16.11 4.53 -8.41
N ASN A 61 14.83 4.60 -8.05
CA ASN A 61 13.74 3.91 -8.74
C ASN A 61 13.37 4.66 -10.04
N PHE A 62 12.72 3.95 -10.98
CA PHE A 62 12.23 4.58 -12.21
C PHE A 62 11.34 5.80 -11.91
N SER A 63 10.52 5.73 -10.85
CA SER A 63 9.59 6.79 -10.47
C SER A 63 10.31 8.10 -10.11
N GLY A 64 11.39 8.03 -9.36
CA GLY A 64 12.20 9.20 -9.04
C GLY A 64 13.15 9.67 -10.17
N LYS A 65 13.31 8.86 -11.22
CA LYS A 65 14.09 9.23 -12.41
C LYS A 65 13.25 9.83 -13.52
N MET A 66 11.99 9.42 -13.63
CA MET A 66 11.10 9.84 -14.73
C MET A 66 10.20 11.02 -14.36
N TYR A 67 9.87 11.17 -13.07
CA TYR A 67 8.93 12.17 -12.58
C TYR A 67 9.61 13.15 -11.64
N ASP A 68 9.07 14.36 -11.52
CA ASP A 68 9.46 15.33 -10.49
C ASP A 68 8.80 14.88 -9.17
N ALA A 69 9.53 14.05 -8.43
CA ALA A 69 9.02 13.35 -7.26
C ALA A 69 9.22 14.16 -5.97
N HIS A 70 8.12 14.42 -5.30
CA HIS A 70 8.05 15.11 -4.01
C HIS A 70 7.51 14.16 -2.95
N ALA A 71 7.80 14.48 -1.68
CA ALA A 71 7.32 13.69 -0.56
C ALA A 71 6.58 14.53 0.47
N TYR A 72 5.60 13.91 1.15
CA TYR A 72 5.12 14.29 2.46
C TYR A 72 5.71 13.36 3.52
N GLU A 73 5.76 13.81 4.75
CA GLU A 73 6.43 13.14 5.85
C GLU A 73 5.47 12.90 7.01
N LEU A 74 5.86 12.02 7.95
CA LEU A 74 5.15 11.83 9.21
C LEU A 74 5.44 13.01 10.16
N ASP A 75 4.51 13.30 11.04
CA ASP A 75 4.77 14.17 12.18
C ASP A 75 5.93 13.60 13.03
N PRO A 76 6.96 14.38 13.35
CA PRO A 76 8.17 13.89 14.01
C PRO A 76 7.96 13.43 15.46
N ASN A 77 6.84 13.77 16.09
CA ASN A 77 6.55 13.44 17.47
C ASN A 77 5.61 12.25 17.59
N SER A 78 4.53 12.26 16.84
CA SER A 78 3.51 11.20 16.86
C SER A 78 3.78 10.06 15.89
N TYR A 79 4.62 10.29 14.88
CA TYR A 79 4.86 9.40 13.73
C TYR A 79 3.57 9.07 12.95
N LEU A 80 2.57 9.96 13.01
CA LEU A 80 1.34 9.86 12.25
C LEU A 80 1.40 10.71 10.98
N ILE A 81 0.61 10.34 9.99
CA ILE A 81 0.35 11.19 8.82
C ILE A 81 -0.62 12.28 9.27
N ASP A 82 -0.13 13.52 9.28
CA ASP A 82 -0.94 14.71 9.53
C ASP A 82 -1.53 15.19 8.20
N MET A 83 -2.86 15.20 8.11
CA MET A 83 -3.54 15.57 6.87
C MET A 83 -3.44 17.06 6.55
N ASP A 84 -3.22 17.93 7.55
CA ASP A 84 -2.96 19.35 7.30
C ASP A 84 -1.58 19.54 6.66
N VAL A 85 -0.57 18.80 7.12
CA VAL A 85 0.78 18.80 6.51
C VAL A 85 0.73 18.24 5.08
N VAL A 86 -0.03 17.16 4.85
CA VAL A 86 -0.24 16.62 3.50
C VAL A 86 -0.90 17.65 2.58
N ARG A 87 -1.90 18.36 3.07
CA ARG A 87 -2.62 19.40 2.34
C ARG A 87 -1.70 20.60 2.00
N GLU A 88 -0.96 21.12 2.98
CA GLU A 88 0.00 22.21 2.76
C GLU A 88 1.03 21.82 1.69
N ARG A 89 1.58 20.61 1.80
CA ARG A 89 2.55 20.09 0.84
C ARG A 89 1.95 19.91 -0.56
N ALA A 90 0.71 19.44 -0.66
CA ALA A 90 0.00 19.30 -1.93
C ALA A 90 -0.28 20.69 -2.58
N LEU A 91 -0.62 21.69 -1.79
CA LEU A 91 -0.84 23.06 -2.26
C LEU A 91 0.47 23.70 -2.78
N GLU A 92 1.59 23.45 -2.10
CA GLU A 92 2.92 23.94 -2.51
C GLU A 92 3.37 23.25 -3.82
N VAL A 93 3.30 21.91 -3.87
CA VAL A 93 3.81 21.11 -4.99
C VAL A 93 2.90 21.19 -6.21
N ARG A 94 1.58 21.20 -6.02
CA ARG A 94 0.59 21.07 -7.09
C ARG A 94 0.84 19.84 -7.97
N PRO A 95 0.80 18.62 -7.38
CA PRO A 95 1.15 17.41 -8.11
C PRO A 95 0.07 17.03 -9.13
N GLN A 96 0.48 16.35 -10.21
CA GLN A 96 -0.43 15.66 -11.13
C GLN A 96 -1.06 14.43 -10.47
N VAL A 97 -0.29 13.74 -9.60
CA VAL A 97 -0.74 12.54 -8.88
C VAL A 97 -0.39 12.67 -7.41
N LEU A 98 -1.41 12.59 -6.55
CA LEU A 98 -1.26 12.40 -5.11
C LEU A 98 -1.34 10.92 -4.80
N ILE A 99 -0.29 10.39 -4.14
CA ILE A 99 -0.14 8.97 -3.84
C ILE A 99 -0.39 8.75 -2.35
N ALA A 100 -1.39 7.94 -2.02
CA ALA A 100 -1.60 7.41 -0.68
C ALA A 100 -1.24 5.92 -0.64
N GLY A 101 -0.84 5.42 0.53
CA GLY A 101 -0.40 4.04 0.67
C GLY A 101 1.06 3.96 1.13
N TRP A 102 1.45 2.78 1.58
CA TRP A 102 2.70 2.60 2.31
C TRP A 102 3.25 1.18 2.20
N SER A 103 4.53 1.04 2.56
CA SER A 103 5.20 -0.24 2.82
C SER A 103 5.32 -0.54 4.31
N ALA A 104 5.45 0.50 5.15
CA ALA A 104 5.67 0.38 6.59
C ALA A 104 5.00 1.54 7.34
N TYR A 105 3.71 1.41 7.60
CA TYR A 105 2.93 2.33 8.43
C TYR A 105 1.86 1.53 9.17
N SER A 106 1.69 1.80 10.46
CA SER A 106 0.89 0.93 11.34
C SER A 106 -0.51 1.46 11.64
N ARG A 107 -0.94 2.56 11.02
CA ARG A 107 -2.26 3.16 11.26
C ARG A 107 -3.10 3.22 9.99
N HIS A 108 -4.41 3.40 10.16
CA HIS A 108 -5.31 3.65 9.04
C HIS A 108 -4.99 4.97 8.35
N LEU A 109 -5.31 5.06 7.06
CA LEU A 109 -5.28 6.29 6.28
C LEU A 109 -6.69 6.87 6.16
N ASP A 110 -6.80 8.18 6.24
CA ASP A 110 -8.04 8.90 5.92
C ASP A 110 -8.16 9.14 4.41
N PHE A 111 -8.72 8.15 3.70
CA PHE A 111 -8.90 8.24 2.25
C PHE A 111 -9.85 9.36 1.81
N ALA A 112 -10.80 9.75 2.66
CA ALA A 112 -11.71 10.86 2.37
C ALA A 112 -10.95 12.20 2.41
N ALA A 113 -10.07 12.39 3.40
CA ALA A 113 -9.21 13.56 3.46
C ALA A 113 -8.23 13.60 2.28
N PHE A 114 -7.59 12.48 1.91
CA PHE A 114 -6.75 12.40 0.69
C PHE A 114 -7.54 12.77 -0.57
N ARG A 115 -8.79 12.32 -0.72
CA ARG A 115 -9.65 12.68 -1.85
C ARG A 115 -9.92 14.17 -1.87
N SER A 116 -10.29 14.76 -0.74
CA SER A 116 -10.54 16.20 -0.63
C SER A 116 -9.32 17.05 -1.03
N ILE A 117 -8.14 16.65 -0.55
CA ILE A 117 -6.87 17.32 -0.90
C ILE A 117 -6.59 17.19 -2.40
N ALA A 118 -6.74 15.99 -2.97
CA ALA A 118 -6.52 15.79 -4.40
C ALA A 118 -7.46 16.63 -5.25
N ASP A 119 -8.74 16.75 -4.87
CA ASP A 119 -9.71 17.62 -5.55
C ASP A 119 -9.33 19.09 -5.45
N GLU A 120 -8.88 19.56 -4.27
CA GLU A 120 -8.47 20.94 -4.03
C GLU A 120 -7.29 21.38 -4.93
N VAL A 121 -6.36 20.45 -5.19
CA VAL A 121 -5.18 20.76 -6.03
C VAL A 121 -5.34 20.32 -7.48
N GLY A 122 -6.44 19.65 -7.83
CA GLY A 122 -6.70 19.12 -9.18
C GLY A 122 -5.89 17.88 -9.54
N ALA A 123 -5.38 17.15 -8.53
CA ALA A 123 -4.60 15.94 -8.70
C ALA A 123 -5.47 14.70 -8.90
N LYS A 124 -4.94 13.67 -9.56
CA LYS A 124 -5.48 12.32 -9.47
C LYS A 124 -5.06 11.66 -8.17
N LEU A 125 -6.01 11.03 -7.46
CA LEU A 125 -5.71 10.25 -6.26
C LEU A 125 -5.41 8.80 -6.65
N TRP A 126 -4.19 8.35 -6.43
CA TRP A 126 -3.79 6.96 -6.54
C TRP A 126 -3.50 6.38 -5.15
N VAL A 127 -4.09 5.22 -4.84
CA VAL A 127 -3.82 4.50 -3.60
C VAL A 127 -3.13 3.18 -3.88
N ASP A 128 -1.96 2.97 -3.31
CA ASP A 128 -1.27 1.67 -3.29
C ASP A 128 -1.64 0.92 -2.00
N MET A 129 -2.57 -0.03 -2.13
CA MET A 129 -3.04 -0.84 -0.99
C MET A 129 -2.31 -2.18 -0.85
N ALA A 130 -1.15 -2.34 -1.47
CA ALA A 130 -0.46 -3.63 -1.55
C ALA A 130 -0.29 -4.33 -0.20
N HIS A 131 0.05 -3.61 0.87
CA HIS A 131 0.22 -4.19 2.19
C HIS A 131 -1.08 -4.60 2.86
N PHE A 132 -2.14 -3.82 2.70
CA PHE A 132 -3.39 -4.01 3.43
C PHE A 132 -4.56 -4.51 2.55
N ALA A 133 -4.31 -4.92 1.31
CA ALA A 133 -5.36 -5.39 0.38
C ALA A 133 -6.18 -6.56 0.92
N GLY A 134 -5.56 -7.49 1.66
CA GLY A 134 -6.27 -8.59 2.31
C GLY A 134 -7.20 -8.12 3.42
N LEU A 135 -6.79 -7.10 4.17
CA LEU A 135 -7.61 -6.49 5.23
C LEU A 135 -8.81 -5.76 4.64
N VAL A 136 -8.62 -5.05 3.51
CA VAL A 136 -9.71 -4.40 2.75
C VAL A 136 -10.67 -5.45 2.20
N ALA A 137 -10.16 -6.51 1.58
CA ALA A 137 -10.97 -7.61 1.04
C ALA A 137 -11.83 -8.29 2.11
N ALA A 138 -11.33 -8.39 3.33
CA ALA A 138 -12.04 -8.95 4.48
C ALA A 138 -13.00 -7.96 5.17
N GLY A 139 -13.03 -6.70 4.75
CA GLY A 139 -13.87 -5.66 5.38
C GLY A 139 -13.42 -5.23 6.78
N VAL A 140 -12.14 -5.51 7.15
CA VAL A 140 -11.57 -5.15 8.46
C VAL A 140 -10.63 -3.95 8.39
N HIS A 141 -10.53 -3.32 7.23
CA HIS A 141 -9.80 -2.07 6.99
C HIS A 141 -10.64 -1.19 6.05
N PRO A 142 -10.64 0.14 6.21
CA PRO A 142 -11.31 1.05 5.29
C PRO A 142 -10.89 0.81 3.84
N SER A 143 -11.85 0.82 2.91
CA SER A 143 -11.57 0.64 1.48
C SER A 143 -11.17 1.98 0.84
N PRO A 144 -10.07 2.03 0.06
CA PRO A 144 -9.72 3.20 -0.73
C PRO A 144 -10.55 3.34 -2.02
N VAL A 145 -11.20 2.25 -2.48
CA VAL A 145 -11.83 2.18 -3.81
C VAL A 145 -12.89 3.26 -4.04
N PRO A 146 -13.75 3.62 -3.08
CA PRO A 146 -14.74 4.69 -3.28
C PRO A 146 -14.12 6.09 -3.48
N TYR A 147 -12.90 6.30 -3.00
CA TYR A 147 -12.25 7.62 -2.98
C TYR A 147 -11.21 7.82 -4.08
N ALA A 148 -10.50 6.75 -4.45
CA ALA A 148 -9.38 6.82 -5.39
C ALA A 148 -9.84 6.84 -6.84
N ASP A 149 -9.08 7.53 -7.70
CA ASP A 149 -9.20 7.39 -9.16
C ASP A 149 -8.65 6.04 -9.61
N VAL A 150 -7.54 5.62 -9.00
CA VAL A 150 -6.87 4.34 -9.26
C VAL A 150 -6.38 3.73 -7.94
N VAL A 151 -6.53 2.42 -7.82
CA VAL A 151 -5.95 1.63 -6.72
C VAL A 151 -5.05 0.56 -7.30
N SER A 152 -3.81 0.49 -6.84
CA SER A 152 -2.91 -0.62 -7.18
C SER A 152 -2.69 -1.53 -5.99
N SER A 153 -2.32 -2.78 -6.26
CA SER A 153 -1.95 -3.72 -5.21
C SER A 153 -1.04 -4.83 -5.73
N THR A 154 -0.26 -5.41 -4.83
CA THR A 154 0.22 -6.78 -4.98
C THR A 154 -0.89 -7.77 -4.63
N VAL A 155 -0.73 -9.03 -5.07
CA VAL A 155 -1.68 -10.10 -4.72
C VAL A 155 -1.12 -11.05 -3.65
N HIS A 156 0.20 -11.00 -3.39
CA HIS A 156 0.95 -11.98 -2.60
C HIS A 156 1.28 -11.56 -1.15
N LYS A 157 0.72 -10.44 -0.65
CA LYS A 157 0.89 -10.00 0.74
C LYS A 157 -0.32 -10.44 1.58
N THR A 158 -0.99 -9.58 2.29
CA THR A 158 -2.18 -9.93 3.10
C THR A 158 -3.30 -10.57 2.29
N LEU A 159 -3.38 -10.31 0.97
CA LEU A 159 -4.36 -10.95 0.07
C LEU A 159 -4.06 -12.43 -0.20
N ALA A 160 -2.84 -12.90 0.12
CA ALA A 160 -2.42 -14.31 0.14
C ALA A 160 -2.55 -15.07 -1.21
N GLY A 161 -2.42 -14.35 -2.31
CA GLY A 161 -2.43 -14.93 -3.66
C GLY A 161 -1.03 -15.13 -4.26
N PRO A 162 -0.93 -15.38 -5.57
CA PRO A 162 0.35 -15.55 -6.25
C PRO A 162 1.13 -14.24 -6.34
N ARG A 163 2.46 -14.33 -6.42
CA ARG A 163 3.32 -13.16 -6.64
C ARG A 163 2.98 -12.48 -7.95
N SER A 164 2.39 -11.31 -7.86
CA SER A 164 1.88 -10.52 -8.98
C SER A 164 1.34 -9.15 -8.53
N GLY A 165 0.79 -8.37 -9.46
CA GLY A 165 0.09 -7.12 -9.20
C GLY A 165 -1.32 -7.10 -9.79
N MET A 166 -2.11 -6.12 -9.41
CA MET A 166 -3.40 -5.76 -10.00
C MET A 166 -3.62 -4.25 -9.92
N ILE A 167 -4.51 -3.75 -10.76
CA ILE A 167 -4.96 -2.36 -10.76
C ILE A 167 -6.49 -2.35 -10.80
N LEU A 168 -7.09 -1.54 -9.93
CA LEU A 168 -8.51 -1.21 -9.92
C LEU A 168 -8.66 0.26 -10.26
N CYS A 169 -9.68 0.65 -11.02
CA CYS A 169 -9.89 2.06 -11.32
C CYS A 169 -11.37 2.36 -11.66
N LYS A 170 -11.67 3.65 -11.72
CA LYS A 170 -12.93 4.13 -12.27
C LYS A 170 -13.04 3.78 -13.74
N GLN A 171 -14.25 3.52 -14.22
CA GLN A 171 -14.52 3.09 -15.60
C GLN A 171 -13.95 4.06 -16.66
N GLU A 172 -13.96 5.34 -16.39
CA GLU A 172 -13.42 6.37 -17.29
C GLU A 172 -11.91 6.22 -17.56
N LEU A 173 -11.17 5.64 -16.62
CA LEU A 173 -9.73 5.40 -16.72
C LEU A 173 -9.36 4.02 -17.28
N ALA A 174 -10.35 3.12 -17.44
CA ALA A 174 -10.13 1.72 -17.82
C ALA A 174 -9.24 1.57 -19.07
N LYS A 175 -9.61 2.25 -20.16
CA LYS A 175 -8.87 2.17 -21.43
C LYS A 175 -7.42 2.69 -21.29
N LYS A 176 -7.21 3.74 -20.49
CA LYS A 176 -5.90 4.36 -20.28
C LYS A 176 -5.01 3.42 -19.44
N ILE A 177 -5.56 2.82 -18.40
CA ILE A 177 -4.87 1.83 -17.55
C ILE A 177 -4.54 0.58 -18.36
N ASP A 178 -5.49 0.01 -19.09
CA ASP A 178 -5.25 -1.20 -19.89
C ASP A 178 -4.15 -0.99 -20.93
N SER A 179 -4.16 0.16 -21.63
CA SER A 179 -3.11 0.54 -22.58
C SER A 179 -1.75 0.76 -21.90
N ALA A 180 -1.71 1.31 -20.71
CA ALA A 180 -0.47 1.49 -19.96
C ALA A 180 0.12 0.17 -19.46
N VAL A 181 -0.72 -0.82 -19.17
CA VAL A 181 -0.26 -2.18 -18.85
C VAL A 181 0.24 -2.87 -20.12
N PHE A 182 -0.61 -2.99 -21.14
CA PHE A 182 -0.27 -3.59 -22.43
C PHE A 182 -0.73 -2.65 -23.57
N PRO A 183 0.15 -2.25 -24.47
CA PRO A 183 1.57 -2.62 -24.58
C PRO A 183 2.54 -1.70 -23.81
N GLY A 184 2.05 -0.80 -22.94
CA GLY A 184 2.85 0.25 -22.35
C GLY A 184 4.01 -0.26 -21.50
N GLN A 185 3.73 -1.12 -20.50
CA GLN A 185 4.74 -1.60 -19.55
C GLN A 185 5.19 -3.04 -19.79
N GLN A 186 4.34 -3.87 -20.39
CA GLN A 186 4.63 -5.29 -20.60
C GLN A 186 4.01 -5.81 -21.88
N GLY A 187 4.48 -6.98 -22.35
CA GLY A 187 3.88 -7.78 -23.41
C GLY A 187 2.80 -8.70 -22.86
N GLY A 188 2.74 -9.94 -23.36
CA GLY A 188 1.74 -10.92 -22.96
C GLY A 188 1.75 -11.23 -21.47
N PRO A 189 0.56 -11.47 -20.88
CA PRO A 189 0.43 -11.76 -19.46
C PRO A 189 0.84 -13.20 -19.12
N LEU A 190 1.12 -13.44 -17.84
CA LEU A 190 1.37 -14.78 -17.31
C LEU A 190 0.05 -15.46 -16.96
N MET A 191 -0.50 -16.23 -17.90
CA MET A 191 -1.86 -16.81 -17.77
C MET A 191 -2.01 -17.77 -16.59
N HIS A 192 -0.96 -18.53 -16.24
CA HIS A 192 -0.96 -19.39 -15.05
C HIS A 192 -1.07 -18.58 -13.76
N VAL A 193 -0.43 -17.41 -13.69
CA VAL A 193 -0.55 -16.49 -12.56
C VAL A 193 -1.96 -15.87 -12.51
N ILE A 194 -2.52 -15.49 -13.65
CA ILE A 194 -3.89 -14.96 -13.73
C ILE A 194 -4.91 -16.00 -13.26
N ALA A 195 -4.74 -17.25 -13.65
CA ALA A 195 -5.58 -18.35 -13.17
C ALA A 195 -5.48 -18.50 -11.64
N ALA A 196 -4.27 -18.45 -11.09
CA ALA A 196 -4.05 -18.47 -9.64
C ALA A 196 -4.65 -17.24 -8.92
N LYS A 197 -4.61 -16.04 -9.52
CA LYS A 197 -5.33 -14.86 -9.00
C LYS A 197 -6.83 -15.10 -8.91
N ALA A 198 -7.43 -15.70 -9.94
CA ALA A 198 -8.86 -16.02 -9.92
C ALA A 198 -9.24 -16.95 -8.76
N VAL A 199 -8.38 -17.91 -8.41
CA VAL A 199 -8.56 -18.78 -7.24
C VAL A 199 -8.41 -17.98 -5.95
N ALA A 200 -7.34 -17.19 -5.83
CA ALA A 200 -7.06 -16.38 -4.64
C ALA A 200 -8.19 -15.38 -4.32
N TYR A 201 -8.73 -14.69 -5.32
CA TYR A 201 -9.84 -13.76 -5.12
C TYR A 201 -11.11 -14.48 -4.64
N LYS A 202 -11.40 -15.67 -5.17
CA LYS A 202 -12.52 -16.47 -4.67
C LYS A 202 -12.29 -16.93 -3.23
N ALA A 203 -11.08 -17.33 -2.89
CA ALA A 203 -10.73 -17.70 -1.52
C ALA A 203 -10.87 -16.50 -0.57
N ALA A 204 -10.49 -15.31 -1.01
CA ALA A 204 -10.61 -14.08 -0.22
C ALA A 204 -12.06 -13.66 0.10
N MET A 205 -13.04 -14.17 -0.64
CA MET A 205 -14.48 -13.97 -0.38
C MET A 205 -15.04 -14.94 0.67
N GLN A 206 -14.26 -15.93 1.15
CA GLN A 206 -14.77 -16.96 2.05
C GLN A 206 -14.66 -16.52 3.53
N PRO A 207 -15.54 -17.03 4.41
CA PRO A 207 -15.51 -16.73 5.84
C PRO A 207 -14.15 -17.01 6.50
N ASP A 208 -13.49 -18.11 6.16
CA ASP A 208 -12.19 -18.48 6.71
C ASP A 208 -11.10 -17.44 6.43
N PHE A 209 -11.18 -16.78 5.27
CA PHE A 209 -10.25 -15.69 4.95
C PHE A 209 -10.52 -14.47 5.83
N ILE A 210 -11.79 -14.12 6.01
CA ILE A 210 -12.22 -13.00 6.86
C ILE A 210 -11.74 -13.23 8.30
N ASP A 211 -11.97 -14.42 8.84
CA ASP A 211 -11.54 -14.78 10.20
C ASP A 211 -10.01 -14.76 10.35
N ARG A 212 -9.29 -15.19 9.31
CA ARG A 212 -7.83 -15.06 9.29
C ARG A 212 -7.37 -13.60 9.36
N GLN A 213 -7.99 -12.70 8.60
CA GLN A 213 -7.59 -11.28 8.62
C GLN A 213 -7.92 -10.61 9.96
N LYS A 214 -9.04 -10.96 10.60
CA LYS A 214 -9.36 -10.50 11.97
C LYS A 214 -8.27 -10.93 12.96
N ARG A 215 -7.91 -12.22 12.97
CA ARG A 215 -6.85 -12.75 13.83
C ARG A 215 -5.48 -12.16 13.52
N THR A 216 -5.23 -11.75 12.27
CA THR A 216 -3.98 -11.08 11.88
C THR A 216 -3.86 -9.72 12.55
N ILE A 217 -4.93 -8.91 12.55
CA ILE A 217 -4.96 -7.62 13.26
C ILE A 217 -4.86 -7.84 14.77
N GLU A 218 -5.65 -8.75 15.33
CA GLU A 218 -5.63 -9.08 16.74
C GLU A 218 -4.24 -9.51 17.22
N GLY A 219 -3.56 -10.38 16.44
CA GLY A 219 -2.19 -10.79 16.74
C GLY A 219 -1.19 -9.63 16.73
N ALA A 220 -1.30 -8.71 15.78
CA ALA A 220 -0.47 -7.51 15.74
C ALA A 220 -0.75 -6.59 16.93
N GLN A 221 -2.01 -6.44 17.33
CA GLN A 221 -2.40 -5.63 18.49
C GLN A 221 -1.86 -6.23 19.80
N ILE A 222 -1.95 -7.55 19.98
CA ILE A 222 -1.38 -8.26 21.16
C ILE A 222 0.13 -8.04 21.23
N ILE A 223 0.84 -8.14 20.11
CA ILE A 223 2.29 -7.85 20.05
C ILE A 223 2.56 -6.39 20.44
N ALA A 224 1.84 -5.44 19.86
CA ALA A 224 2.00 -4.03 20.19
C ALA A 224 1.73 -3.74 21.66
N GLU A 225 0.66 -4.31 22.24
CA GLU A 225 0.31 -4.17 23.65
C GLU A 225 1.42 -4.75 24.55
N ARG A 226 1.96 -5.93 24.24
CA ARG A 226 3.08 -6.52 25.01
C ARG A 226 4.33 -5.63 24.96
N LEU A 227 4.63 -5.05 23.80
CA LEU A 227 5.79 -4.19 23.62
C LEU A 227 5.65 -2.79 24.27
N THR A 228 4.45 -2.41 24.71
CA THR A 228 4.21 -1.16 25.47
C THR A 228 4.24 -1.36 27.00
N GLN A 229 4.49 -2.58 27.48
CA GLN A 229 4.53 -2.83 28.93
C GLN A 229 5.76 -2.19 29.58
N PRO A 230 5.67 -1.78 30.88
CA PRO A 230 6.72 -1.05 31.57
C PRO A 230 8.10 -1.71 31.55
N ASP A 231 8.16 -3.03 31.64
CA ASP A 231 9.41 -3.81 31.61
C ASP A 231 10.11 -3.72 30.25
N VAL A 232 9.34 -3.70 29.15
CA VAL A 232 9.86 -3.58 27.79
C VAL A 232 10.28 -2.14 27.50
N VAL A 233 9.48 -1.18 27.92
CA VAL A 233 9.79 0.25 27.77
C VAL A 233 11.05 0.62 28.58
N ALA A 234 11.23 0.06 29.77
CA ALA A 234 12.43 0.24 30.58
C ALA A 234 13.71 -0.33 29.92
N ALA A 235 13.56 -1.32 29.04
CA ALA A 235 14.65 -1.85 28.20
C ALA A 235 14.96 -0.99 26.96
N GLY A 236 14.28 0.13 26.77
CA GLY A 236 14.48 1.07 25.66
C GLY A 236 13.72 0.72 24.38
N VAL A 237 12.79 -0.25 24.46
CA VAL A 237 11.93 -0.64 23.31
C VAL A 237 10.61 0.10 23.38
N SER A 238 10.14 0.61 22.26
CA SER A 238 8.81 1.23 22.16
C SER A 238 8.12 0.88 20.83
N VAL A 239 6.82 1.11 20.78
CA VAL A 239 6.02 0.95 19.56
C VAL A 239 5.83 2.32 18.93
N LEU A 240 6.36 2.49 17.72
CA LEU A 240 6.16 3.70 16.94
C LEU A 240 4.66 3.91 16.73
N THR A 241 4.14 5.13 16.83
CA THR A 241 2.70 5.45 16.80
C THR A 241 1.87 4.94 18.01
N GLY A 242 2.50 4.30 19.02
CA GLY A 242 1.82 3.81 20.22
C GLY A 242 0.90 2.59 20.02
N GLY A 243 0.92 1.94 18.85
CA GLY A 243 0.09 0.77 18.57
C GLY A 243 -0.05 0.44 17.09
N THR A 244 -1.05 -0.39 16.73
CA THR A 244 -1.34 -0.75 15.34
C THR A 244 -2.82 -0.94 15.08
N ASP A 245 -3.25 -0.54 13.87
CA ASP A 245 -4.59 -0.78 13.32
C ASP A 245 -4.55 -1.83 12.18
N VAL A 246 -3.36 -2.38 11.88
CA VAL A 246 -3.10 -3.21 10.71
C VAL A 246 -2.33 -4.48 11.08
N HIS A 247 -1.76 -5.18 10.10
CA HIS A 247 -1.06 -6.47 10.23
C HIS A 247 0.40 -6.36 10.64
N LEU A 248 0.92 -5.18 10.90
CA LEU A 248 2.33 -4.97 11.27
C LEU A 248 2.47 -4.04 12.48
N VAL A 249 3.60 -4.19 13.19
CA VAL A 249 3.99 -3.35 14.30
C VAL A 249 5.35 -2.74 13.98
N LEU A 250 5.48 -1.43 14.16
CA LEU A 250 6.75 -0.74 14.01
C LEU A 250 7.39 -0.58 15.38
N VAL A 251 8.52 -1.25 15.59
CA VAL A 251 9.25 -1.26 16.84
C VAL A 251 10.37 -0.23 16.77
N ASP A 252 10.44 0.65 17.75
CA ASP A 252 11.48 1.66 17.89
C ASP A 252 12.54 1.18 18.92
N LEU A 253 13.77 1.06 18.46
CA LEU A 253 14.92 0.59 19.25
C LEU A 253 15.96 1.70 19.52
N ARG A 254 15.65 2.98 19.21
CA ARG A 254 16.63 4.08 19.34
C ARG A 254 17.14 4.28 20.77
N ASN A 255 16.36 3.86 21.76
CA ASN A 255 16.73 3.90 23.18
C ASN A 255 17.18 2.54 23.73
N ALA A 256 17.17 1.49 22.93
CA ALA A 256 17.62 0.16 23.30
C ALA A 256 19.14 0.01 23.10
N PRO A 257 19.81 -0.88 23.84
CA PRO A 257 21.26 -1.12 23.73
C PRO A 257 21.65 -1.96 22.50
N ILE A 258 20.71 -2.25 21.60
CA ILE A 258 20.90 -3.07 20.39
C ILE A 258 20.43 -2.31 19.14
N THR A 259 21.01 -2.62 18.01
CA THR A 259 20.53 -2.12 16.71
C THR A 259 19.36 -2.94 16.17
N GLY A 260 18.65 -2.42 15.15
CA GLY A 260 17.63 -3.21 14.44
C GLY A 260 18.19 -4.47 13.81
N GLN A 261 19.44 -4.43 13.28
CA GLN A 261 20.10 -5.58 12.70
C GLN A 261 20.44 -6.66 13.76
N ASP A 262 20.87 -6.24 14.96
CA ASP A 262 21.11 -7.18 16.05
C ASP A 262 19.81 -7.85 16.49
N ALA A 263 18.73 -7.07 16.61
CA ALA A 263 17.41 -7.59 16.96
C ALA A 263 16.90 -8.58 15.91
N GLU A 264 17.02 -8.27 14.61
CA GLU A 264 16.67 -9.18 13.52
C GLU A 264 17.44 -10.50 13.63
N ASN A 265 18.76 -10.45 13.82
CA ASN A 265 19.60 -11.64 13.93
C ASN A 265 19.21 -12.52 15.13
N ILE A 266 19.00 -11.92 16.30
CA ILE A 266 18.58 -12.63 17.52
C ILE A 266 17.19 -13.27 17.35
N LEU A 267 16.24 -12.54 16.76
CA LEU A 267 14.91 -13.05 16.49
C LEU A 267 14.96 -14.20 15.47
N HIS A 268 15.82 -14.11 14.47
CA HIS A 268 16.00 -15.18 13.48
C HIS A 268 16.52 -16.47 14.13
N GLU A 269 17.47 -16.40 15.09
CA GLU A 269 17.96 -17.54 15.85
C GLU A 269 16.82 -18.18 16.69
N ALA A 270 15.87 -17.37 17.14
CA ALA A 270 14.67 -17.84 17.84
C ALA A 270 13.55 -18.36 16.90
N GLY A 271 13.79 -18.39 15.57
CA GLY A 271 12.82 -18.83 14.58
C GLY A 271 11.78 -17.76 14.19
N ILE A 272 12.03 -16.49 14.53
CA ILE A 272 11.16 -15.35 14.22
C ILE A 272 11.81 -14.54 13.10
N THR A 273 11.15 -14.46 11.94
CA THR A 273 11.59 -13.62 10.81
C THR A 273 10.85 -12.28 10.88
N VAL A 274 11.58 -11.17 10.84
CA VAL A 274 11.08 -9.80 10.88
C VAL A 274 11.59 -8.98 9.69
#